data_469dd9a835d5dc663236c14a5cd5fcf0
#
_entry.id   469dd9a835d5dc663236c14a5cd5fcf0
#
_cell.length_a   1.000
_cell.length_b   1.000
_cell.length_c   1.000
_cell.angle_alpha   90.00
_cell.angle_beta   90.00
_cell.angle_gamma   90.00
#
_symmetry.space_group_name_H-M   'P 1'
#
loop_
_entity.id
_entity.type
_entity.pdbx_description
1 polymer ?
#
loop_
_entity_poly.entity_id
_entity_poly.type
_entity_poly.pdbx_seq_one_letter_code
_entity_poly.pdbx_strand_id
1 'polypeptide(L)'
;QADQEENFEEVLALKDRLFKATGAKNSATAASLGGGNIYIPSELLRLNYYSAKKKLDKFNHLFINYIAELQKKYEGSREEKIAMLKAMEAKLKEAKESGNEAEYQAARKLNAMMSAFSSIDDYYTSTSMIENVERYEEIYEGEKDAAYKDRVAGWYVFLHQLSPSAKTAAYVADKLLALDKKGQAKEVLTLGLKDGSSAAGVEESDVKACQAKLDELK
;
A
#
# COMPACT_ATOMS: atom_id res chain seq x y z
N GLN A 1 -15.66 7.98 27.89
CA GLN A 1 -15.21 7.19 26.71
C GLN A 1 -16.01 7.54 25.44
N ALA A 2 -17.35 7.75 25.54
CA ALA A 2 -18.20 8.19 24.42
C ALA A 2 -17.75 9.56 23.88
N ASP A 3 -17.53 10.52 24.75
CA ASP A 3 -17.08 11.88 24.39
C ASP A 3 -15.73 11.89 23.64
N GLN A 4 -14.82 10.96 23.97
CA GLN A 4 -13.53 10.86 23.27
C GLN A 4 -13.64 10.28 21.87
N GLU A 5 -14.58 9.37 21.64
CA GLU A 5 -14.83 8.82 20.30
C GLU A 5 -15.54 9.84 19.42
N GLU A 6 -16.52 10.58 19.96
CA GLU A 6 -17.22 11.65 19.27
C GLU A 6 -16.25 12.75 18.83
N ASN A 7 -15.40 13.23 19.72
CA ASN A 7 -14.35 14.19 19.40
C ASN A 7 -13.38 13.68 18.33
N PHE A 8 -13.01 12.39 18.36
CA PHE A 8 -12.15 11.78 17.34
C PHE A 8 -12.82 11.75 15.98
N GLU A 9 -14.11 11.36 15.90
CA GLU A 9 -14.87 11.34 14.64
C GLU A 9 -15.09 12.76 14.08
N GLU A 10 -15.29 13.76 14.94
CA GLU A 10 -15.36 15.16 14.51
C GLU A 10 -14.05 15.63 13.88
N VAL A 11 -12.90 15.28 14.47
CA VAL A 11 -11.56 15.61 13.92
C VAL A 11 -11.37 14.95 12.55
N LEU A 12 -11.78 13.69 12.37
CA LEU A 12 -11.71 13.01 11.09
C LEU A 12 -12.62 13.65 10.05
N ALA A 13 -13.84 14.03 10.43
CA ALA A 13 -14.78 14.71 9.55
C ALA A 13 -14.25 16.10 9.11
N LEU A 14 -13.58 16.83 10.00
CA LEU A 14 -12.91 18.08 9.68
C LEU A 14 -11.74 17.87 8.70
N LYS A 15 -10.92 16.85 8.94
CA LYS A 15 -9.83 16.46 8.04
C LYS A 15 -10.36 16.16 6.63
N ASP A 16 -11.39 15.34 6.51
CA ASP A 16 -11.94 14.93 5.22
C ASP A 16 -12.59 16.12 4.49
N ARG A 17 -13.25 17.04 5.21
CA ARG A 17 -13.77 18.29 4.65
C ARG A 17 -12.65 19.18 4.14
N LEU A 18 -11.54 19.30 4.87
CA LEU A 18 -10.40 20.11 4.47
C LEU A 18 -9.78 19.57 3.17
N PHE A 19 -9.53 18.26 3.09
CA PHE A 19 -9.03 17.64 1.86
C PHE A 19 -9.99 17.80 0.68
N LYS A 20 -11.28 17.65 0.91
CA LYS A 20 -12.30 17.87 -0.12
C LYS A 20 -12.34 19.33 -0.59
N ALA A 21 -12.21 20.29 0.33
CA ALA A 21 -12.19 21.72 0.01
C ALA A 21 -10.97 22.13 -0.81
N THR A 22 -9.82 21.48 -0.58
CA THR A 22 -8.60 21.69 -1.37
C THR A 22 -8.63 20.97 -2.72
N GLY A 23 -9.65 20.16 -3.00
CA GLY A 23 -9.71 19.31 -4.20
C GLY A 23 -8.74 18.14 -4.18
N ALA A 24 -8.01 17.95 -3.08
CA ALA A 24 -7.04 16.87 -2.93
C ALA A 24 -7.77 15.52 -2.74
N LYS A 25 -7.42 14.54 -3.58
CA LYS A 25 -7.94 13.16 -3.49
C LYS A 25 -6.87 12.17 -3.00
N ASN A 26 -5.61 12.58 -3.07
CA ASN A 26 -4.44 11.80 -2.67
C ASN A 26 -3.26 12.75 -2.47
N SER A 27 -2.11 12.23 -2.07
CA SER A 27 -0.90 13.02 -1.82
C SER A 27 -0.38 13.72 -3.06
N ALA A 28 -0.53 13.13 -4.25
CA ALA A 28 -0.14 13.78 -5.51
C ALA A 28 -0.98 15.03 -5.79
N THR A 29 -2.31 14.94 -5.60
CA THR A 29 -3.22 16.09 -5.75
C THR A 29 -2.94 17.15 -4.68
N ALA A 30 -2.71 16.75 -3.43
CA ALA A 30 -2.37 17.67 -2.35
C ALA A 30 -1.09 18.44 -2.63
N ALA A 31 -0.05 17.76 -3.12
CA ALA A 31 1.23 18.39 -3.49
C ALA A 31 1.08 19.37 -4.68
N SER A 32 0.28 19.02 -5.69
CA SER A 32 0.03 19.89 -6.86
C SER A 32 -0.69 21.20 -6.50
N LEU A 33 -1.46 21.17 -5.41
CA LEU A 33 -2.18 22.32 -4.85
C LEU A 33 -1.35 23.09 -3.81
N GLY A 34 -0.07 22.74 -3.63
CA GLY A 34 0.82 23.39 -2.67
C GLY A 34 0.64 22.93 -1.22
N GLY A 35 -0.17 21.90 -0.98
CA GLY A 35 -0.48 21.42 0.37
C GLY A 35 0.60 20.57 1.02
N GLY A 36 1.49 19.94 0.26
CA GLY A 36 2.68 19.21 0.74
C GLY A 36 2.43 18.04 1.72
N ASN A 37 1.18 17.79 2.12
CA ASN A 37 0.83 16.80 3.13
C ASN A 37 0.49 15.45 2.52
N ILE A 38 0.93 14.39 3.19
CA ILE A 38 0.53 13.01 2.87
C ILE A 38 -0.93 12.81 3.27
N TYR A 39 -1.71 12.28 2.32
CA TYR A 39 -3.09 11.88 2.61
C TYR A 39 -3.11 10.53 3.32
N ILE A 40 -3.58 10.52 4.56
CA ILE A 40 -3.83 9.28 5.31
C ILE A 40 -5.34 9.05 5.32
N PRO A 41 -5.84 7.94 4.75
CA PRO A 41 -7.27 7.59 4.80
C PRO A 41 -7.81 7.57 6.23
N SER A 42 -9.03 8.08 6.42
CA SER A 42 -9.66 8.14 7.74
C SER A 42 -9.92 6.75 8.32
N GLU A 43 -10.11 5.75 7.45
CA GLU A 43 -10.24 4.34 7.82
C GLU A 43 -9.00 3.81 8.54
N LEU A 44 -7.79 4.13 8.06
CA LEU A 44 -6.54 3.73 8.73
C LEU A 44 -6.41 4.38 10.12
N LEU A 45 -6.81 5.65 10.24
CA LEU A 45 -6.81 6.33 11.54
C LEU A 45 -7.82 5.72 12.51
N ARG A 46 -9.02 5.33 12.02
CA ARG A 46 -10.02 4.61 12.82
C ARG A 46 -9.54 3.24 13.27
N LEU A 47 -8.91 2.46 12.38
CA LEU A 47 -8.35 1.16 12.73
C LEU A 47 -7.33 1.29 13.87
N ASN A 48 -6.41 2.25 13.77
CA ASN A 48 -5.43 2.52 14.82
C ASN A 48 -6.09 2.94 16.13
N TYR A 49 -7.09 3.80 16.08
CA TYR A 49 -7.84 4.24 17.26
C TYR A 49 -8.59 3.08 17.94
N TYR A 50 -9.33 2.28 17.17
CA TYR A 50 -10.10 1.15 17.72
C TYR A 50 -9.19 0.08 18.31
N SER A 51 -8.06 -0.23 17.68
CA SER A 51 -7.04 -1.11 18.22
C SER A 51 -6.46 -0.58 19.53
N ALA A 52 -6.01 0.67 19.56
CA ALA A 52 -5.45 1.30 20.77
C ALA A 52 -6.46 1.38 21.93
N LYS A 53 -7.74 1.54 21.65
CA LYS A 53 -8.83 1.57 22.62
C LYS A 53 -9.44 0.19 22.92
N LYS A 54 -8.88 -0.88 22.37
CA LYS A 54 -9.36 -2.27 22.51
C LYS A 54 -10.84 -2.45 22.15
N LYS A 55 -11.32 -1.70 21.13
CA LYS A 55 -12.67 -1.82 20.58
C LYS A 55 -12.70 -2.87 19.48
N LEU A 56 -12.49 -4.13 19.86
CA LEU A 56 -12.17 -5.23 18.93
C LEU A 56 -13.27 -5.49 17.90
N ASP A 57 -14.54 -5.41 18.30
CA ASP A 57 -15.67 -5.61 17.37
C ASP A 57 -15.70 -4.53 16.27
N LYS A 58 -15.48 -3.25 16.67
CA LYS A 58 -15.42 -2.14 15.71
C LYS A 58 -14.19 -2.25 14.82
N PHE A 59 -13.06 -2.66 15.37
CA PHE A 59 -11.83 -2.92 14.60
C PHE A 59 -12.07 -4.00 13.56
N ASN A 60 -12.57 -5.18 13.96
CA ASN A 60 -12.80 -6.31 13.06
C ASN A 60 -13.76 -5.96 11.93
N HIS A 61 -14.88 -5.32 12.27
CA HIS A 61 -15.88 -4.92 11.27
C HIS A 61 -15.29 -3.95 10.25
N LEU A 62 -14.62 -2.90 10.73
CA LEU A 62 -14.00 -1.90 9.85
C LEU A 62 -12.88 -2.52 9.02
N PHE A 63 -12.00 -3.35 9.62
CA PHE A 63 -10.86 -3.96 8.95
C PHE A 63 -11.29 -4.85 7.77
N ILE A 64 -12.25 -5.76 7.99
CA ILE A 64 -12.74 -6.67 6.95
C ILE A 64 -13.37 -5.89 5.78
N ASN A 65 -14.17 -4.88 6.09
CA ASN A 65 -14.81 -4.08 5.06
C ASN A 65 -13.78 -3.24 4.28
N TYR A 66 -12.86 -2.59 4.98
CA TYR A 66 -11.89 -1.71 4.37
C TYR A 66 -10.90 -2.47 3.47
N ILE A 67 -10.41 -3.64 3.90
CA ILE A 67 -9.52 -4.44 3.04
C ILE A 67 -10.24 -4.96 1.78
N ALA A 68 -11.52 -5.33 1.89
CA ALA A 68 -12.33 -5.73 0.75
C ALA A 68 -12.55 -4.57 -0.25
N GLU A 69 -12.81 -3.36 0.25
CA GLU A 69 -12.92 -2.16 -0.57
C GLU A 69 -11.61 -1.82 -1.28
N LEU A 70 -10.47 -1.94 -0.57
CA LEU A 70 -9.14 -1.74 -1.16
C LEU A 70 -8.87 -2.72 -2.29
N GLN A 71 -9.18 -4.02 -2.10
CA GLN A 71 -9.03 -5.04 -3.13
C GLN A 71 -9.86 -4.72 -4.37
N LYS A 72 -11.14 -4.41 -4.17
CA LYS A 72 -12.05 -4.03 -5.26
C LYS A 72 -11.56 -2.78 -6.02
N LYS A 73 -11.11 -1.77 -5.29
CA LYS A 73 -10.57 -0.53 -5.87
C LYS A 73 -9.29 -0.81 -6.68
N TYR A 74 -8.41 -1.65 -6.16
CA TYR A 74 -7.17 -2.02 -6.83
C TYR A 74 -7.44 -2.81 -8.12
N GLU A 75 -8.32 -3.81 -8.08
CA GLU A 75 -8.73 -4.57 -9.25
C GLU A 75 -9.34 -3.67 -10.34
N GLY A 76 -10.25 -2.76 -9.96
CA GLY A 76 -10.87 -1.81 -10.88
C GLY A 76 -9.91 -0.76 -11.47
N SER A 77 -8.86 -0.39 -10.74
CA SER A 77 -7.90 0.64 -11.18
C SER A 77 -6.66 0.08 -11.88
N ARG A 78 -6.45 -1.23 -11.85
CA ARG A 78 -5.22 -1.86 -12.38
C ARG A 78 -5.04 -1.63 -13.88
N GLU A 79 -6.08 -1.84 -14.66
CA GLU A 79 -6.02 -1.62 -16.10
C GLU A 79 -5.83 -0.15 -16.45
N GLU A 80 -6.50 0.75 -15.74
CA GLU A 80 -6.34 2.20 -15.89
C GLU A 80 -4.91 2.65 -15.54
N LYS A 81 -4.34 2.13 -14.45
CA LYS A 81 -2.93 2.40 -14.08
C LYS A 81 -1.96 1.90 -15.16
N ILE A 82 -2.15 0.70 -15.69
CA ILE A 82 -1.32 0.15 -16.76
C ILE A 82 -1.45 1.01 -18.03
N ALA A 83 -2.66 1.39 -18.40
CA ALA A 83 -2.90 2.25 -19.58
C ALA A 83 -2.25 3.63 -19.39
N MET A 84 -2.36 4.23 -18.21
CA MET A 84 -1.74 5.50 -17.88
C MET A 84 -0.20 5.42 -17.94
N LEU A 85 0.41 4.40 -17.38
CA LEU A 85 1.86 4.20 -17.41
C LEU A 85 2.37 4.05 -18.85
N LYS A 86 1.68 3.25 -19.67
CA LYS A 86 2.01 3.10 -21.11
C LYS A 86 1.88 4.43 -21.88
N ALA A 87 0.84 5.22 -21.60
CA ALA A 87 0.67 6.53 -22.21
C ALA A 87 1.78 7.52 -21.80
N MET A 88 2.23 7.47 -20.54
CA MET A 88 3.34 8.27 -20.03
C MET A 88 4.68 7.86 -20.66
N GLU A 89 4.95 6.57 -20.79
CA GLU A 89 6.13 6.05 -21.50
C GLU A 89 6.15 6.47 -22.99
N ALA A 90 5.01 6.40 -23.65
CA ALA A 90 4.88 6.85 -25.04
C ALA A 90 5.18 8.34 -25.19
N LYS A 91 4.63 9.19 -24.33
CA LYS A 91 4.93 10.64 -24.33
C LYS A 91 6.40 10.94 -24.04
N LEU A 92 7.02 10.20 -23.10
CA LEU A 92 8.42 10.37 -22.81
C LEU A 92 9.31 9.99 -24.01
N LYS A 93 8.94 8.92 -24.71
CA LYS A 93 9.61 8.48 -25.95
C LYS A 93 9.46 9.51 -27.06
N GLU A 94 8.25 10.01 -27.31
CA GLU A 94 7.96 11.05 -28.30
C GLU A 94 8.75 12.33 -28.02
N ALA A 95 8.76 12.80 -26.77
CA ALA A 95 9.54 13.97 -26.36
C ALA A 95 11.06 13.78 -26.55
N LYS A 96 11.55 12.56 -26.37
CA LYS A 96 12.96 12.21 -26.63
C LYS A 96 13.28 12.22 -28.13
N GLU A 97 12.38 11.67 -28.95
CA GLU A 97 12.54 11.58 -30.41
C GLU A 97 12.38 12.94 -31.12
N SER A 98 11.60 13.87 -30.54
CA SER A 98 11.44 15.22 -31.05
C SER A 98 12.74 16.06 -30.99
N GLY A 99 13.72 15.63 -30.21
CA GLY A 99 14.97 16.39 -29.97
C GLY A 99 14.78 17.66 -29.16
N ASN A 100 13.59 17.93 -28.63
CA ASN A 100 13.30 19.07 -27.76
C ASN A 100 13.67 18.71 -26.30
N GLU A 101 14.89 19.04 -25.91
CA GLU A 101 15.41 18.73 -24.58
C GLU A 101 14.54 19.32 -23.46
N ALA A 102 13.99 20.52 -23.61
CA ALA A 102 13.14 21.15 -22.61
C ALA A 102 11.83 20.36 -22.39
N GLU A 103 11.21 19.89 -23.47
CA GLU A 103 10.00 19.07 -23.43
C GLU A 103 10.27 17.70 -22.81
N TYR A 104 11.39 17.08 -23.17
CA TYR A 104 11.84 15.81 -22.59
C TYR A 104 12.07 15.91 -21.08
N GLN A 105 12.78 16.96 -20.62
CA GLN A 105 13.02 17.16 -19.20
C GLN A 105 11.72 17.46 -18.42
N ALA A 106 10.79 18.22 -19.01
CA ALA A 106 9.48 18.48 -18.41
C ALA A 106 8.65 17.18 -18.28
N ALA A 107 8.59 16.38 -19.33
CA ALA A 107 7.89 15.09 -19.32
C ALA A 107 8.51 14.11 -18.30
N ARG A 108 9.84 14.05 -18.25
CA ARG A 108 10.58 13.21 -17.28
C ARG A 108 10.31 13.64 -15.84
N LYS A 109 10.33 14.94 -15.55
CA LYS A 109 10.05 15.47 -14.22
C LYS A 109 8.62 15.17 -13.79
N LEU A 110 7.65 15.36 -14.67
CA LEU A 110 6.24 15.07 -14.39
C LEU A 110 6.04 13.56 -14.11
N ASN A 111 6.63 12.70 -14.93
CA ASN A 111 6.56 11.25 -14.75
C ASN A 111 7.15 10.82 -13.38
N ALA A 112 8.34 11.34 -13.03
CA ALA A 112 8.98 11.06 -11.75
C ALA A 112 8.13 11.54 -10.56
N MET A 113 7.53 12.73 -10.64
CA MET A 113 6.65 13.26 -9.59
C MET A 113 5.40 12.38 -9.42
N MET A 114 4.70 12.07 -10.50
CA MET A 114 3.47 11.27 -10.41
C MET A 114 3.72 9.86 -9.90
N SER A 115 4.81 9.23 -10.34
CA SER A 115 5.22 7.91 -9.84
C SER A 115 5.57 7.94 -8.35
N ALA A 116 6.32 8.97 -7.91
CA ALA A 116 6.72 9.10 -6.52
C ALA A 116 5.52 9.28 -5.58
N PHE A 117 4.56 10.15 -5.94
CA PHE A 117 3.40 10.40 -5.07
C PHE A 117 2.41 9.24 -5.04
N SER A 118 2.17 8.56 -6.16
CA SER A 118 1.35 7.34 -6.18
C SER A 118 1.98 6.24 -5.34
N SER A 119 3.30 6.07 -5.42
CA SER A 119 4.03 5.07 -4.62
C SER A 119 4.03 5.37 -3.12
N ILE A 120 4.00 6.65 -2.72
CA ILE A 120 3.93 7.04 -1.30
C ILE A 120 2.58 6.64 -0.70
N ASP A 121 1.46 6.95 -1.35
CA ASP A 121 0.13 6.59 -0.85
C ASP A 121 -0.04 5.06 -0.76
N ASP A 122 0.37 4.35 -1.80
CA ASP A 122 0.32 2.89 -1.84
C ASP A 122 1.24 2.27 -0.78
N TYR A 123 2.43 2.84 -0.55
CA TYR A 123 3.36 2.40 0.49
C TYR A 123 2.77 2.56 1.90
N TYR A 124 2.23 3.73 2.24
CA TYR A 124 1.62 3.94 3.55
C TYR A 124 0.39 3.07 3.77
N THR A 125 -0.45 2.90 2.74
CA THR A 125 -1.60 2.01 2.81
C THR A 125 -1.15 0.56 3.01
N SER A 126 -0.19 0.08 2.22
CA SER A 126 0.35 -1.27 2.31
C SER A 126 0.93 -1.55 3.70
N THR A 127 1.86 -0.73 4.17
CA THR A 127 2.55 -0.93 5.45
C THR A 127 1.59 -0.86 6.64
N SER A 128 0.71 0.14 6.69
CA SER A 128 -0.27 0.28 7.76
C SER A 128 -1.28 -0.87 7.76
N MET A 129 -1.68 -1.38 6.59
CA MET A 129 -2.61 -2.50 6.52
C MET A 129 -1.95 -3.83 6.85
N ILE A 130 -0.67 -4.04 6.54
CA ILE A 130 0.08 -5.22 7.01
C ILE A 130 0.06 -5.29 8.54
N GLU A 131 0.33 -4.19 9.23
CA GLU A 131 0.23 -4.12 10.69
C GLU A 131 -1.19 -4.42 11.20
N ASN A 132 -2.22 -4.01 10.48
CA ASN A 132 -3.61 -4.30 10.85
C ASN A 132 -4.00 -5.75 10.56
N VAL A 133 -3.42 -6.43 9.55
CA VAL A 133 -3.56 -7.89 9.38
C VAL A 133 -2.99 -8.62 10.59
N GLU A 134 -1.80 -8.24 11.07
CA GLU A 134 -1.20 -8.84 12.26
C GLU A 134 -2.09 -8.68 13.50
N ARG A 135 -2.61 -7.46 13.72
CA ARG A 135 -3.55 -7.22 14.83
C ARG A 135 -4.81 -8.08 14.71
N TYR A 136 -5.32 -8.26 13.47
CA TYR A 136 -6.44 -9.17 13.24
C TYR A 136 -6.07 -10.60 13.61
N GLU A 137 -4.89 -11.11 13.24
CA GLU A 137 -4.42 -12.45 13.59
C GLU A 137 -4.27 -12.65 15.12
N GLU A 138 -3.82 -11.59 15.83
CA GLU A 138 -3.66 -11.61 17.29
C GLU A 138 -4.99 -11.70 18.04
N ILE A 139 -6.01 -10.99 17.55
CA ILE A 139 -7.32 -10.91 18.22
C ILE A 139 -8.34 -11.90 17.69
N TYR A 140 -8.00 -12.70 16.67
CA TYR A 140 -8.91 -13.68 16.09
C TYR A 140 -9.08 -14.88 17.02
N GLU A 141 -10.29 -15.04 17.56
CA GLU A 141 -10.64 -16.12 18.52
C GLU A 141 -11.17 -17.40 17.85
N GLY A 142 -11.38 -17.37 16.52
CA GLY A 142 -11.89 -18.52 15.77
C GLY A 142 -10.82 -19.56 15.48
N GLU A 143 -11.25 -20.69 14.91
CA GLU A 143 -10.35 -21.72 14.43
C GLU A 143 -9.52 -21.23 13.24
N LYS A 144 -8.19 -21.38 13.32
CA LYS A 144 -7.25 -21.01 12.24
C LYS A 144 -7.12 -22.14 11.22
N ASP A 145 -8.24 -22.52 10.63
CA ASP A 145 -8.37 -23.57 9.62
C ASP A 145 -7.76 -23.15 8.25
N ALA A 146 -7.91 -24.02 7.25
CA ALA A 146 -7.39 -23.75 5.90
C ALA A 146 -8.02 -22.48 5.28
N ALA A 147 -9.32 -22.27 5.49
CA ALA A 147 -10.02 -21.10 4.95
C ALA A 147 -9.54 -19.79 5.59
N TYR A 148 -9.27 -19.79 6.89
CA TYR A 148 -8.63 -18.69 7.59
C TYR A 148 -7.24 -18.41 7.01
N LYS A 149 -6.38 -19.45 6.90
CA LYS A 149 -5.03 -19.35 6.36
C LYS A 149 -5.02 -18.79 4.93
N ASP A 150 -5.92 -19.26 4.07
CA ASP A 150 -6.04 -18.78 2.69
C ASP A 150 -6.43 -17.31 2.62
N ARG A 151 -7.38 -16.89 3.44
CA ARG A 151 -7.84 -15.51 3.51
C ARG A 151 -6.75 -14.56 3.98
N VAL A 152 -6.07 -14.88 5.09
CA VAL A 152 -5.01 -14.05 5.66
C VAL A 152 -3.80 -13.99 4.72
N ALA A 153 -3.41 -15.10 4.13
CA ALA A 153 -2.35 -15.15 3.14
C ALA A 153 -2.69 -14.29 1.91
N GLY A 154 -3.95 -14.36 1.43
CA GLY A 154 -4.42 -13.51 0.34
C GLY A 154 -4.31 -12.02 0.65
N TRP A 155 -4.58 -11.60 1.89
CA TRP A 155 -4.40 -10.20 2.32
C TRP A 155 -2.93 -9.78 2.31
N TYR A 156 -2.01 -10.59 2.83
CA TYR A 156 -0.57 -10.30 2.80
C TYR A 156 -0.03 -10.16 1.37
N VAL A 157 -0.40 -11.08 0.48
CA VAL A 157 0.00 -11.03 -0.94
C VAL A 157 -0.53 -9.76 -1.60
N PHE A 158 -1.82 -9.46 -1.43
CA PHE A 158 -2.45 -8.27 -1.99
C PHE A 158 -1.77 -6.98 -1.52
N LEU A 159 -1.53 -6.84 -0.21
CA LEU A 159 -0.92 -5.65 0.37
C LEU A 159 0.53 -5.46 -0.11
N HIS A 160 1.29 -6.55 -0.28
CA HIS A 160 2.61 -6.47 -0.89
C HIS A 160 2.55 -6.04 -2.37
N GLN A 161 1.54 -6.49 -3.13
CA GLN A 161 1.35 -6.08 -4.53
C GLN A 161 1.01 -4.60 -4.69
N LEU A 162 0.42 -3.95 -3.69
CA LEU A 162 0.17 -2.51 -3.71
C LEU A 162 1.47 -1.69 -3.77
N SER A 163 2.48 -2.11 -3.03
CA SER A 163 3.79 -1.44 -2.95
C SER A 163 4.92 -2.46 -2.79
N PRO A 164 5.31 -3.13 -3.89
CA PRO A 164 6.38 -4.13 -3.84
C PRO A 164 7.69 -3.50 -3.38
N SER A 165 8.35 -4.13 -2.39
CA SER A 165 9.70 -3.78 -1.99
C SER A 165 10.44 -5.01 -1.46
N ALA A 166 11.75 -5.08 -1.63
CA ALA A 166 12.56 -6.19 -1.12
C ALA A 166 12.46 -6.31 0.42
N LYS A 167 12.35 -5.17 1.11
CA LYS A 167 12.19 -5.12 2.57
C LYS A 167 10.86 -5.73 3.03
N THR A 168 9.75 -5.29 2.47
CA THR A 168 8.42 -5.83 2.80
C THR A 168 8.24 -7.26 2.32
N ALA A 169 8.86 -7.65 1.20
CA ALA A 169 8.82 -9.01 0.67
C ALA A 169 9.38 -10.05 1.64
N ALA A 170 10.55 -9.77 2.22
CA ALA A 170 11.18 -10.67 3.18
C ALA A 170 10.30 -10.89 4.41
N TYR A 171 9.68 -9.81 4.91
CA TYR A 171 8.77 -9.84 6.05
C TYR A 171 7.46 -10.60 5.75
N VAL A 172 6.81 -10.28 4.64
CA VAL A 172 5.57 -10.94 4.22
C VAL A 172 5.80 -12.43 3.93
N ALA A 173 6.96 -12.79 3.37
CA ALA A 173 7.30 -14.19 3.13
C ALA A 173 7.36 -14.99 4.44
N ASP A 174 7.88 -14.44 5.54
CA ASP A 174 7.87 -15.11 6.84
C ASP A 174 6.44 -15.37 7.34
N LYS A 175 5.54 -14.40 7.16
CA LYS A 175 4.12 -14.57 7.51
C LYS A 175 3.44 -15.65 6.66
N LEU A 176 3.72 -15.67 5.37
CA LEU A 176 3.16 -16.69 4.46
C LEU A 176 3.70 -18.08 4.77
N LEU A 177 4.98 -18.21 5.14
CA LEU A 177 5.57 -19.48 5.57
C LEU A 177 4.92 -19.99 6.88
N ALA A 178 4.66 -19.09 7.83
CA ALA A 178 3.94 -19.44 9.06
C ALA A 178 2.50 -19.92 8.81
N LEU A 179 1.92 -19.53 7.68
CA LEU A 179 0.59 -19.98 7.23
C LEU A 179 0.66 -21.22 6.30
N ASP A 180 1.81 -21.85 6.13
CA ASP A 180 2.07 -22.96 5.20
C ASP A 180 1.90 -22.60 3.71
N LYS A 181 2.13 -21.34 3.33
CA LYS A 181 1.93 -20.82 1.97
C LYS A 181 3.26 -20.61 1.22
N LYS A 182 4.08 -21.67 1.14
CA LYS A 182 5.42 -21.62 0.50
C LYS A 182 5.40 -21.08 -0.94
N GLY A 183 4.41 -21.45 -1.75
CA GLY A 183 4.29 -20.95 -3.14
C GLY A 183 4.12 -19.43 -3.19
N GLN A 184 3.19 -18.90 -2.40
CA GLN A 184 2.95 -17.46 -2.33
C GLN A 184 4.14 -16.70 -1.72
N ALA A 185 4.85 -17.29 -0.76
CA ALA A 185 6.09 -16.70 -0.23
C ALA A 185 7.16 -16.53 -1.33
N LYS A 186 7.35 -17.52 -2.20
CA LYS A 186 8.25 -17.42 -3.37
C LYS A 186 7.83 -16.32 -4.34
N GLU A 187 6.53 -16.21 -4.62
CA GLU A 187 6.00 -15.19 -5.52
C GLU A 187 6.25 -13.77 -4.97
N VAL A 188 5.99 -13.56 -3.69
CA VAL A 188 6.21 -12.28 -3.01
C VAL A 188 7.70 -11.89 -3.02
N LEU A 189 8.61 -12.83 -2.71
CA LEU A 189 10.05 -12.59 -2.75
C LEU A 189 10.53 -12.27 -4.17
N THR A 190 10.04 -13.00 -5.16
CA THR A 190 10.38 -12.76 -6.57
C THR A 190 9.92 -11.38 -7.04
N LEU A 191 8.70 -10.98 -6.68
CA LEU A 191 8.15 -9.66 -7.00
C LEU A 191 8.93 -8.55 -6.31
N GLY A 192 9.25 -8.71 -5.03
CA GLY A 192 10.04 -7.76 -4.26
C GLY A 192 11.44 -7.52 -4.84
N LEU A 193 12.10 -8.57 -5.34
CA LEU A 193 13.39 -8.45 -5.99
C LEU A 193 13.30 -7.82 -7.37
N LYS A 194 12.27 -8.17 -8.15
CA LYS A 194 12.11 -7.69 -9.53
C LYS A 194 11.70 -6.21 -9.57
N ASP A 195 10.65 -5.86 -8.83
CA ASP A 195 9.97 -4.58 -8.94
C ASP A 195 10.24 -3.67 -7.73
N GLY A 196 10.77 -4.22 -6.64
CA GLY A 196 10.91 -3.54 -5.35
C GLY A 196 12.35 -3.37 -4.85
N SER A 197 13.37 -3.78 -5.60
CA SER A 197 14.78 -3.66 -5.17
C SER A 197 15.29 -2.22 -5.15
N SER A 198 14.70 -1.33 -5.95
CA SER A 198 15.02 0.10 -6.01
C SER A 198 13.94 0.99 -5.39
N ALA A 199 12.99 0.41 -4.65
CA ALA A 199 11.96 1.17 -3.97
C ALA A 199 12.55 2.10 -2.90
N ALA A 200 11.87 3.22 -2.62
CA ALA A 200 12.34 4.18 -1.63
C ALA A 200 12.49 3.53 -0.24
N GLY A 201 13.61 3.75 0.43
CA GLY A 201 13.91 3.20 1.75
C GLY A 201 14.32 1.73 1.77
N VAL A 202 14.58 1.12 0.61
CA VAL A 202 15.18 -0.22 0.49
C VAL A 202 16.70 -0.10 0.45
N GLU A 203 17.37 -0.82 1.32
CA GLU A 203 18.81 -0.89 1.41
C GLU A 203 19.34 -2.17 0.73
N GLU A 204 20.63 -2.20 0.40
CA GLU A 204 21.28 -3.38 -0.18
C GLU A 204 21.16 -4.62 0.72
N SER A 205 21.14 -4.41 2.04
CA SER A 205 20.89 -5.45 3.04
C SER A 205 19.51 -6.08 2.91
N ASP A 206 18.48 -5.30 2.61
CA ASP A 206 17.12 -5.80 2.40
C ASP A 206 17.04 -6.67 1.14
N VAL A 207 17.70 -6.25 0.06
CA VAL A 207 17.77 -7.03 -1.19
C VAL A 207 18.50 -8.36 -0.96
N LYS A 208 19.63 -8.34 -0.23
CA LYS A 208 20.37 -9.56 0.11
C LYS A 208 19.56 -10.51 0.99
N ALA A 209 18.85 -9.98 1.99
CA ALA A 209 17.99 -10.78 2.86
C ALA A 209 16.81 -11.40 2.08
N CYS A 210 16.19 -10.64 1.19
CA CYS A 210 15.14 -11.13 0.32
C CYS A 210 15.64 -12.25 -0.61
N GLN A 211 16.82 -12.08 -1.22
CA GLN A 211 17.42 -13.08 -2.09
C GLN A 211 17.80 -14.37 -1.33
N ALA A 212 18.40 -14.24 -0.15
CA ALA A 212 18.75 -15.39 0.68
C ALA A 212 17.50 -16.24 1.03
N LYS A 213 16.41 -15.59 1.45
CA LYS A 213 15.14 -16.28 1.72
C LYS A 213 14.59 -16.99 0.47
N LEU A 214 14.67 -16.36 -0.70
CA LEU A 214 14.21 -16.97 -1.94
C LEU A 214 15.04 -18.21 -2.28
N ASP A 215 16.36 -18.18 -2.04
CA ASP A 215 17.26 -19.30 -2.30
C ASP A 215 17.00 -20.48 -1.35
N GLU A 216 16.66 -20.21 -0.07
CA GLU A 216 16.26 -21.25 0.90
C GLU A 216 14.95 -21.96 0.51
N LEU A 217 14.11 -21.33 -0.30
CA LEU A 217 12.83 -21.89 -0.71
C LEU A 217 12.90 -22.70 -2.04
N LYS A 218 14.02 -22.68 -2.72
CA LYS A 218 14.21 -23.46 -3.95
C LYS A 218 14.23 -24.94 -3.66
#